data_e3f09d89ac1ec531fada1a948597e44c
#
_entry.id   e3f09d89ac1ec531fada1a948597e44c
#
_cell.length_a   1.000
_cell.length_b   1.000
_cell.length_c   1.000
_cell.angle_alpha   90.00
_cell.angle_beta   90.00
_cell.angle_gamma   90.00
#
_symmetry.space_group_name_H-M   'P 1'
#
loop_
_entity.id
_entity.type
_entity.pdbx_description
1 polymer ?
#
loop_
_entity_poly.entity_id
_entity_poly.type
_entity_poly.pdbx_seq_one_letter_code
_entity_poly.pdbx_strand_id
1 'polypeptide(L)'
;MKKFSAAIIGLGKAGQGYDYDHDHVGGSYIKTHAAGFSSHEAFDLVAAVDADVLQCKRFEEKFECPAYQDVQTMLSLHHPQVISIATPTNLHYQVFQEIVNNKTEAVLCEKPISDSLKNARHMLELAEENECALLVNYTRRFDPGVILLKKAIQNGEIGEIYKGTAWYSKGFLNNGSHFVDLLFFLFGGVKEVKVIDRGRRWDGQDPEPDVYIRFGDTAVFFLAAREECFSLFDMELVGTRGMIRYTEGGASIEVRQNQPHPDYSGYKILNPEKRIIQSCMERCQWN
;
A
#
# COMPACT_ATOMS: atom_id res chain seq x y z
N MET A 1 7.70 -19.31 19.77
CA MET A 1 6.75 -19.74 18.71
C MET A 1 7.52 -20.37 17.57
N LYS A 2 6.92 -21.30 16.79
CA LYS A 2 7.55 -21.78 15.54
C LYS A 2 7.54 -20.63 14.54
N LYS A 3 8.70 -20.30 13.96
CA LYS A 3 8.80 -19.29 12.91
C LYS A 3 8.37 -19.84 11.56
N PHE A 4 7.84 -18.99 10.69
CA PHE A 4 7.60 -19.31 9.29
C PHE A 4 8.87 -19.08 8.47
N SER A 5 9.27 -20.05 7.65
CA SER A 5 10.33 -19.83 6.67
C SER A 5 9.85 -18.89 5.58
N ALA A 6 10.61 -17.81 5.34
CA ALA A 6 10.25 -16.76 4.38
C ALA A 6 11.33 -16.61 3.31
N ALA A 7 10.91 -16.33 2.07
CA ALA A 7 11.80 -15.98 0.97
C ALA A 7 11.31 -14.75 0.19
N ILE A 8 12.21 -14.11 -0.54
CA ILE A 8 11.93 -12.91 -1.33
C ILE A 8 12.31 -13.15 -2.79
N ILE A 9 11.45 -12.80 -3.71
CA ILE A 9 11.71 -12.83 -5.15
C ILE A 9 11.66 -11.40 -5.68
N GLY A 10 12.81 -10.89 -6.12
CA GLY A 10 13.03 -9.50 -6.50
C GLY A 10 13.73 -8.70 -5.39
N LEU A 11 14.99 -8.34 -5.61
CA LEU A 11 15.85 -7.61 -4.68
C LEU A 11 16.08 -6.15 -5.10
N GLY A 12 15.12 -5.58 -5.85
CA GLY A 12 15.10 -4.19 -6.23
C GLY A 12 14.79 -3.25 -5.05
N LYS A 13 14.27 -2.05 -5.36
CA LYS A 13 13.98 -1.02 -4.33
C LYS A 13 13.10 -1.53 -3.20
N ALA A 14 11.96 -2.18 -3.51
CA ALA A 14 11.04 -2.70 -2.50
C ALA A 14 11.58 -3.96 -1.81
N GLY A 15 12.32 -4.81 -2.52
CA GLY A 15 12.91 -6.03 -1.97
C GLY A 15 13.93 -5.75 -0.88
N GLN A 16 14.95 -4.92 -1.16
CA GLN A 16 16.01 -4.56 -0.21
C GLN A 16 16.52 -3.12 -0.30
N GLY A 17 16.21 -2.38 -1.38
CA GLY A 17 16.97 -1.17 -1.74
C GLY A 17 16.62 0.08 -0.93
N TYR A 18 15.33 0.32 -0.58
CA TYR A 18 14.91 1.58 0.06
C TYR A 18 15.54 1.86 1.42
N ASP A 19 15.94 0.82 2.15
CA ASP A 19 16.55 0.92 3.47
C ASP A 19 17.86 0.13 3.59
N TYR A 20 18.50 -0.15 2.43
CA TYR A 20 19.74 -0.93 2.40
C TYR A 20 20.86 -0.30 3.21
N ASP A 21 21.02 1.03 3.09
CA ASP A 21 22.08 1.78 3.75
C ASP A 21 21.67 2.29 5.16
N HIS A 22 20.48 1.90 5.64
CA HIS A 22 19.98 2.31 6.94
C HIS A 22 19.98 1.12 7.91
N ASP A 23 20.63 1.27 9.05
CA ASP A 23 20.46 0.35 10.16
C ASP A 23 19.17 0.70 10.90
N HIS A 24 18.26 -0.26 10.99
CA HIS A 24 16.98 -0.09 11.70
C HIS A 24 17.21 -0.12 13.21
N VAL A 25 17.80 0.95 13.76
CA VAL A 25 17.98 1.12 15.20
C VAL A 25 16.79 1.90 15.75
N GLY A 26 15.92 1.20 16.46
CA GLY A 26 14.98 1.81 17.39
C GLY A 26 13.87 2.68 16.77
N GLY A 27 12.91 2.09 16.06
CA GLY A 27 11.65 2.74 15.72
C GLY A 27 11.55 3.43 14.37
N SER A 28 12.52 3.25 13.47
CA SER A 28 12.40 3.68 12.09
C SER A 28 11.45 2.78 11.31
N TYR A 29 10.67 3.37 10.41
CA TYR A 29 9.74 2.67 9.55
C TYR A 29 10.48 1.74 8.57
N ILE A 30 10.16 0.44 8.61
CA ILE A 30 10.74 -0.56 7.71
C ILE A 30 10.12 -0.41 6.32
N LYS A 31 10.96 -0.26 5.27
CA LYS A 31 10.53 0.07 3.90
C LYS A 31 10.68 -1.10 2.93
N THR A 32 11.42 -2.16 3.31
CA THR A 32 11.71 -3.29 2.44
C THR A 32 11.24 -4.62 3.00
N HIS A 33 10.99 -5.56 2.09
CA HIS A 33 10.62 -6.93 2.47
C HIS A 33 11.74 -7.62 3.22
N ALA A 34 12.99 -7.40 2.82
CA ALA A 34 14.16 -8.00 3.46
C ALA A 34 14.29 -7.55 4.93
N ALA A 35 14.23 -6.26 5.18
CA ALA A 35 14.28 -5.74 6.54
C ALA A 35 13.05 -6.19 7.36
N GLY A 36 11.86 -6.26 6.73
CA GLY A 36 10.64 -6.72 7.38
C GLY A 36 10.75 -8.18 7.85
N PHE A 37 11.12 -9.09 6.98
CA PHE A 37 11.24 -10.51 7.35
C PHE A 37 12.41 -10.79 8.29
N SER A 38 13.55 -10.14 8.11
CA SER A 38 14.73 -10.36 8.96
C SER A 38 14.57 -9.85 10.39
N SER A 39 13.77 -8.79 10.59
CA SER A 39 13.59 -8.16 11.91
C SER A 39 12.39 -8.68 12.69
N HIS A 40 11.41 -9.33 12.05
CA HIS A 40 10.18 -9.75 12.70
C HIS A 40 10.29 -11.15 13.29
N GLU A 41 9.98 -11.30 14.58
CA GLU A 41 10.14 -12.53 15.35
C GLU A 41 9.39 -13.77 14.82
N ALA A 42 8.33 -13.58 14.04
CA ALA A 42 7.53 -14.65 13.47
C ALA A 42 8.15 -15.28 12.21
N PHE A 43 9.19 -14.68 11.64
CA PHE A 43 9.77 -15.13 10.39
C PHE A 43 11.24 -15.55 10.55
N ASP A 44 11.65 -16.47 9.67
CA ASP A 44 13.02 -16.88 9.45
C ASP A 44 13.30 -16.68 7.96
N LEU A 45 14.09 -15.66 7.62
CA LEU A 45 14.44 -15.35 6.23
C LEU A 45 15.46 -16.36 5.76
N VAL A 46 15.05 -17.28 4.87
CA VAL A 46 15.87 -18.44 4.48
C VAL A 46 16.51 -18.32 3.11
N ALA A 47 15.96 -17.49 2.22
CA ALA A 47 16.49 -17.32 0.88
C ALA A 47 15.96 -16.07 0.18
N ALA A 48 16.66 -15.66 -0.90
CA ALA A 48 16.14 -14.67 -1.84
C ALA A 48 16.47 -15.04 -3.29
N VAL A 49 15.80 -14.36 -4.24
CA VAL A 49 16.02 -14.55 -5.68
C VAL A 49 16.06 -13.19 -6.38
N ASP A 50 17.06 -12.99 -7.22
CA ASP A 50 17.10 -11.90 -8.20
C ASP A 50 17.93 -12.33 -9.41
N ALA A 51 17.51 -11.95 -10.62
CA ALA A 51 18.26 -12.26 -11.85
C ALA A 51 19.62 -11.53 -11.89
N ASP A 52 19.75 -10.39 -11.20
CA ASP A 52 20.98 -9.62 -11.09
C ASP A 52 21.87 -10.18 -9.95
N VAL A 53 23.00 -10.77 -10.35
CA VAL A 53 23.99 -11.31 -9.41
C VAL A 53 24.53 -10.28 -8.41
N LEU A 54 24.53 -8.99 -8.77
CA LEU A 54 24.99 -7.93 -7.86
C LEU A 54 23.97 -7.70 -6.74
N GLN A 55 22.67 -7.78 -7.05
CA GLN A 55 21.64 -7.70 -6.03
C GLN A 55 21.67 -8.91 -5.09
N CYS A 56 21.91 -10.10 -5.62
CA CYS A 56 22.11 -11.30 -4.80
C CYS A 56 23.29 -11.13 -3.82
N LYS A 57 24.46 -10.70 -4.29
CA LYS A 57 25.63 -10.48 -3.45
C LYS A 57 25.38 -9.44 -2.35
N ARG A 58 24.76 -8.30 -2.70
CA ARG A 58 24.39 -7.26 -1.71
C ARG A 58 23.46 -7.83 -0.64
N PHE A 59 22.50 -8.66 -1.03
CA PHE A 59 21.60 -9.30 -0.09
C PHE A 59 22.33 -10.25 0.86
N GLU A 60 23.19 -11.13 0.33
CA GLU A 60 24.00 -12.08 1.12
C GLU A 60 24.91 -11.37 2.11
N GLU A 61 25.55 -10.27 1.69
CA GLU A 61 26.44 -9.47 2.56
C GLU A 61 25.69 -8.83 3.72
N LYS A 62 24.46 -8.34 3.51
CA LYS A 62 23.71 -7.62 4.55
C LYS A 62 22.90 -8.55 5.45
N PHE A 63 22.27 -9.57 4.89
CA PHE A 63 21.31 -10.41 5.62
C PHE A 63 21.88 -11.78 6.02
N GLU A 64 23.10 -12.09 5.64
CA GLU A 64 23.77 -13.39 5.90
C GLU A 64 22.89 -14.58 5.47
N CYS A 65 22.16 -14.42 4.37
CA CYS A 65 21.15 -15.33 3.88
C CYS A 65 21.40 -15.60 2.39
N PRO A 66 21.32 -16.86 1.90
CA PRO A 66 21.64 -17.19 0.52
C PRO A 66 20.70 -16.56 -0.49
N ALA A 67 21.24 -16.15 -1.64
CA ALA A 67 20.49 -15.62 -2.76
C ALA A 67 20.77 -16.40 -4.06
N TYR A 68 19.76 -16.55 -4.88
CA TYR A 68 19.79 -17.36 -6.11
C TYR A 68 19.39 -16.51 -7.32
N GLN A 69 19.79 -16.95 -8.52
CA GLN A 69 19.40 -16.26 -9.75
C GLN A 69 18.11 -16.81 -10.37
N ASP A 70 17.61 -17.94 -9.90
CA ASP A 70 16.36 -18.51 -10.36
C ASP A 70 15.50 -19.08 -9.23
N VAL A 71 14.18 -19.04 -9.46
CA VAL A 71 13.17 -19.41 -8.47
C VAL A 71 13.20 -20.92 -8.19
N GLN A 72 13.42 -21.77 -9.21
CA GLN A 72 13.33 -23.22 -9.07
C GLN A 72 14.47 -23.77 -8.20
N THR A 73 15.67 -23.22 -8.35
CA THR A 73 16.81 -23.55 -7.47
C THR A 73 16.48 -23.20 -6.02
N MET A 74 15.98 -22.02 -5.75
CA MET A 74 15.58 -21.60 -4.41
C MET A 74 14.51 -22.52 -3.82
N LEU A 75 13.45 -22.81 -4.58
CA LEU A 75 12.35 -23.67 -4.12
C LEU A 75 12.83 -25.09 -3.80
N SER A 76 13.72 -25.66 -4.62
CA SER A 76 14.23 -27.03 -4.44
C SER A 76 15.08 -27.20 -3.17
N LEU A 77 15.72 -26.14 -2.71
CA LEU A 77 16.63 -26.14 -1.56
C LEU A 77 15.96 -25.73 -0.24
N HIS A 78 14.99 -24.81 -0.27
CA HIS A 78 14.50 -24.15 0.94
C HIS A 78 13.02 -24.40 1.27
N HIS A 79 12.15 -24.66 0.28
CA HIS A 79 10.71 -24.87 0.47
C HIS A 79 10.05 -23.82 1.41
N PRO A 80 10.14 -22.51 1.14
CA PRO A 80 9.66 -21.49 2.05
C PRO A 80 8.13 -21.53 2.18
N GLN A 81 7.62 -21.34 3.41
CA GLN A 81 6.18 -21.27 3.70
C GLN A 81 5.56 -19.95 3.25
N VAL A 82 6.34 -18.86 3.34
CA VAL A 82 5.91 -17.52 2.95
C VAL A 82 6.86 -16.98 1.89
N ILE A 83 6.31 -16.47 0.78
CA ILE A 83 7.10 -15.86 -0.27
C ILE A 83 6.63 -14.44 -0.54
N SER A 84 7.58 -13.51 -0.61
CA SER A 84 7.30 -12.16 -1.08
C SER A 84 7.69 -12.01 -2.56
N ILE A 85 6.79 -11.46 -3.38
CA ILE A 85 7.04 -11.07 -4.76
C ILE A 85 7.24 -9.56 -4.82
N ALA A 86 8.48 -9.12 -5.03
CA ALA A 86 8.90 -7.73 -5.14
C ALA A 86 9.60 -7.42 -6.48
N THR A 87 9.28 -8.21 -7.50
CA THR A 87 9.72 -8.02 -8.89
C THR A 87 8.97 -6.85 -9.56
N PRO A 88 9.36 -6.42 -10.77
CA PRO A 88 8.50 -5.55 -11.59
C PRO A 88 7.11 -6.16 -11.84
N THR A 89 6.07 -5.33 -11.90
CA THR A 89 4.66 -5.75 -11.97
C THR A 89 4.34 -6.73 -13.11
N ASN A 90 4.98 -6.57 -14.26
CA ASN A 90 4.78 -7.44 -15.41
C ASN A 90 5.28 -8.88 -15.20
N LEU A 91 6.08 -9.13 -14.16
CA LEU A 91 6.58 -10.45 -13.78
C LEU A 91 5.79 -11.11 -12.64
N HIS A 92 4.93 -10.36 -11.93
CA HIS A 92 4.20 -10.88 -10.77
C HIS A 92 3.42 -12.15 -11.08
N TYR A 93 2.67 -12.14 -12.19
CA TYR A 93 1.86 -13.29 -12.59
C TYR A 93 2.70 -14.52 -12.89
N GLN A 94 3.78 -14.39 -13.68
CA GLN A 94 4.68 -15.51 -14.00
C GLN A 94 5.32 -16.07 -12.74
N VAL A 95 5.89 -15.22 -11.88
CA VAL A 95 6.52 -15.62 -10.63
C VAL A 95 5.51 -16.32 -9.73
N PHE A 96 4.28 -15.79 -9.62
CA PHE A 96 3.24 -16.41 -8.81
C PHE A 96 2.89 -17.83 -9.28
N GLN A 97 2.77 -18.04 -10.60
CA GLN A 97 2.54 -19.39 -11.17
C GLN A 97 3.66 -20.37 -10.85
N GLU A 98 4.92 -19.90 -10.80
CA GLU A 98 6.08 -20.73 -10.49
C GLU A 98 6.10 -21.22 -9.03
N ILE A 99 5.55 -20.41 -8.09
CA ILE A 99 5.66 -20.67 -6.65
C ILE A 99 4.42 -21.30 -6.03
N VAL A 100 3.22 -21.01 -6.55
CA VAL A 100 1.97 -21.36 -5.88
C VAL A 100 1.77 -22.88 -5.70
N ASN A 101 2.26 -23.67 -6.61
CA ASN A 101 2.17 -25.16 -6.58
C ASN A 101 3.19 -25.83 -5.63
N ASN A 102 4.09 -25.08 -4.99
CA ASN A 102 5.17 -25.62 -4.16
C ASN A 102 4.85 -25.65 -2.65
N LYS A 103 3.58 -25.80 -2.29
CA LYS A 103 3.10 -25.79 -0.89
C LYS A 103 3.41 -24.50 -0.15
N THR A 104 3.48 -23.38 -0.89
CA THR A 104 3.60 -22.05 -0.30
C THR A 104 2.29 -21.72 0.41
N GLU A 105 2.35 -21.45 1.72
CA GLU A 105 1.16 -21.17 2.53
C GLU A 105 0.64 -19.75 2.32
N ALA A 106 1.55 -18.78 2.10
CA ALA A 106 1.18 -17.39 1.86
C ALA A 106 2.13 -16.68 0.90
N VAL A 107 1.57 -15.80 0.08
CA VAL A 107 2.31 -14.91 -0.82
C VAL A 107 1.96 -13.46 -0.52
N LEU A 108 2.98 -12.64 -0.25
CA LEU A 108 2.90 -11.18 -0.19
C LEU A 108 3.36 -10.61 -1.54
N CYS A 109 2.43 -10.17 -2.38
CA CYS A 109 2.74 -9.63 -3.70
C CYS A 109 2.75 -8.10 -3.67
N GLU A 110 3.78 -7.48 -4.28
CA GLU A 110 3.79 -6.02 -4.46
C GLU A 110 2.63 -5.52 -5.32
N LYS A 111 2.28 -4.28 -5.09
CA LYS A 111 1.22 -3.59 -5.83
C LYS A 111 1.77 -3.01 -7.17
N PRO A 112 0.92 -2.91 -8.19
CA PRO A 112 -0.36 -3.61 -8.32
C PRO A 112 -0.16 -5.11 -8.47
N ILE A 113 -1.15 -5.92 -8.12
CA ILE A 113 -1.06 -7.39 -8.16
C ILE A 113 -0.62 -7.92 -9.54
N SER A 114 -1.04 -7.24 -10.62
CA SER A 114 -0.69 -7.54 -12.01
C SER A 114 -0.95 -6.32 -12.89
N ASP A 115 -0.34 -6.29 -14.05
CA ASP A 115 -0.58 -5.34 -15.14
C ASP A 115 -1.86 -5.65 -15.97
N SER A 116 -2.49 -6.80 -15.70
CA SER A 116 -3.63 -7.31 -16.44
C SER A 116 -4.72 -7.83 -15.50
N LEU A 117 -5.97 -7.37 -15.71
CA LEU A 117 -7.13 -7.87 -14.96
C LEU A 117 -7.33 -9.38 -15.13
N LYS A 118 -7.02 -9.92 -16.33
CA LYS A 118 -7.09 -11.35 -16.62
C LYS A 118 -6.10 -12.11 -15.71
N ASN A 119 -4.85 -11.66 -15.68
CA ASN A 119 -3.81 -12.28 -14.88
C ASN A 119 -4.11 -12.14 -13.38
N ALA A 120 -4.57 -10.97 -12.95
CA ALA A 120 -4.96 -10.75 -11.55
C ALA A 120 -6.06 -11.73 -11.09
N ARG A 121 -7.10 -11.95 -11.92
CA ARG A 121 -8.16 -12.93 -11.61
C ARG A 121 -7.61 -14.35 -11.55
N HIS A 122 -6.78 -14.74 -12.50
CA HIS A 122 -6.19 -16.07 -12.51
C HIS A 122 -5.24 -16.29 -11.31
N MET A 123 -4.53 -15.26 -10.85
CA MET A 123 -3.76 -15.37 -9.59
C MET A 123 -4.65 -15.66 -8.39
N LEU A 124 -5.83 -15.04 -8.30
CA LEU A 124 -6.79 -15.33 -7.22
C LEU A 124 -7.34 -16.76 -7.32
N GLU A 125 -7.71 -17.21 -8.53
CA GLU A 125 -8.16 -18.57 -8.78
C GLU A 125 -7.10 -19.60 -8.37
N LEU A 126 -5.86 -19.42 -8.81
CA LEU A 126 -4.73 -20.29 -8.44
C LEU A 126 -4.43 -20.26 -6.93
N ALA A 127 -4.55 -19.12 -6.28
CA ALA A 127 -4.37 -19.00 -4.84
C ALA A 127 -5.43 -19.82 -4.08
N GLU A 128 -6.70 -19.75 -4.51
CA GLU A 128 -7.80 -20.51 -3.93
C GLU A 128 -7.63 -22.02 -4.17
N GLU A 129 -7.32 -22.43 -5.40
CA GLU A 129 -7.09 -23.83 -5.78
C GLU A 129 -5.95 -24.50 -4.99
N ASN A 130 -4.93 -23.72 -4.60
CA ASN A 130 -3.75 -24.21 -3.86
C ASN A 130 -3.79 -23.93 -2.35
N GLU A 131 -4.92 -23.41 -1.83
CA GLU A 131 -5.08 -23.03 -0.42
C GLU A 131 -3.98 -22.04 0.04
N CYS A 132 -3.48 -21.21 -0.87
CA CYS A 132 -2.43 -20.23 -0.63
C CYS A 132 -3.04 -18.85 -0.31
N ALA A 133 -2.69 -18.27 0.83
CA ALA A 133 -3.11 -16.92 1.17
C ALA A 133 -2.38 -15.89 0.29
N LEU A 134 -3.08 -15.20 -0.61
CA LEU A 134 -2.51 -14.15 -1.45
C LEU A 134 -2.86 -12.77 -0.90
N LEU A 135 -1.85 -12.01 -0.48
CA LEU A 135 -1.95 -10.66 0.04
C LEU A 135 -1.26 -9.67 -0.91
N VAL A 136 -1.95 -8.61 -1.31
CA VAL A 136 -1.33 -7.52 -2.08
C VAL A 136 -0.84 -6.43 -1.13
N ASN A 137 0.42 -6.00 -1.31
CA ASN A 137 1.14 -5.13 -0.37
C ASN A 137 0.72 -3.65 -0.49
N TYR A 138 -0.54 -3.34 -0.19
CA TYR A 138 -0.99 -1.96 0.03
C TYR A 138 -0.71 -1.55 1.48
N THR A 139 0.52 -1.15 1.75
CA THR A 139 1.05 -0.90 3.10
C THR A 139 0.28 0.12 3.92
N ARG A 140 -0.34 1.12 3.26
CA ARG A 140 -1.04 2.23 3.93
C ARG A 140 -2.20 1.78 4.83
N ARG A 141 -2.90 0.69 4.49
CA ARG A 141 -3.98 0.14 5.33
C ARG A 141 -3.50 -0.42 6.68
N PHE A 142 -2.21 -0.74 6.78
CA PHE A 142 -1.60 -1.28 7.99
C PHE A 142 -0.93 -0.20 8.86
N ASP A 143 -0.89 1.05 8.39
CA ASP A 143 -0.39 2.17 9.19
C ASP A 143 -1.23 2.33 10.46
N PRO A 144 -0.63 2.39 11.66
CA PRO A 144 -1.34 2.56 12.92
C PRO A 144 -2.26 3.79 12.93
N GLY A 145 -1.85 4.89 12.28
CA GLY A 145 -2.68 6.08 12.12
C GLY A 145 -3.93 5.81 11.29
N VAL A 146 -3.82 5.03 10.22
CA VAL A 146 -4.97 4.63 9.38
C VAL A 146 -5.90 3.68 10.15
N ILE A 147 -5.36 2.76 10.94
CA ILE A 147 -6.16 1.88 11.79
C ILE A 147 -6.94 2.69 12.83
N LEU A 148 -6.30 3.69 13.45
CA LEU A 148 -6.96 4.61 14.38
C LEU A 148 -8.00 5.48 13.67
N LEU A 149 -7.71 5.95 12.46
CA LEU A 149 -8.64 6.69 11.62
C LEU A 149 -9.89 5.85 11.32
N LYS A 150 -9.73 4.58 10.94
CA LYS A 150 -10.85 3.66 10.71
C LYS A 150 -11.73 3.52 11.96
N LYS A 151 -11.12 3.37 13.13
CA LYS A 151 -11.85 3.33 14.40
C LYS A 151 -12.61 4.63 14.68
N ALA A 152 -11.98 5.79 14.43
CA ALA A 152 -12.62 7.10 14.57
C ALA A 152 -13.86 7.25 13.67
N ILE A 153 -13.77 6.78 12.42
CA ILE A 153 -14.89 6.75 11.47
C ILE A 153 -15.99 5.81 11.97
N GLN A 154 -15.65 4.60 12.38
CA GLN A 154 -16.62 3.61 12.89
C GLN A 154 -17.32 4.09 14.17
N ASN A 155 -16.64 4.83 15.03
CA ASN A 155 -17.21 5.46 16.23
C ASN A 155 -18.06 6.71 15.87
N GLY A 156 -18.11 7.10 14.61
CA GLY A 156 -18.90 8.23 14.12
C GLY A 156 -18.39 9.58 14.61
N GLU A 157 -17.08 9.75 14.85
CA GLU A 157 -16.52 11.00 15.37
C GLU A 157 -16.85 12.23 14.51
N ILE A 158 -16.90 12.06 13.19
CA ILE A 158 -17.30 13.12 12.25
C ILE A 158 -18.68 12.89 11.60
N GLY A 159 -19.45 11.94 12.14
CA GLY A 159 -20.77 11.55 11.61
C GLY A 159 -20.68 10.72 10.34
N GLU A 160 -21.75 10.75 9.54
CA GLU A 160 -21.77 10.09 8.23
C GLU A 160 -20.88 10.82 7.24
N ILE A 161 -19.92 10.11 6.65
CA ILE A 161 -19.03 10.65 5.63
C ILE A 161 -19.72 10.51 4.27
N TYR A 162 -20.02 11.63 3.63
CA TYR A 162 -20.81 11.64 2.40
C TYR A 162 -20.01 12.10 1.17
N LYS A 163 -18.88 12.78 1.36
CA LYS A 163 -18.06 13.31 0.27
C LYS A 163 -16.58 13.39 0.62
N GLY A 164 -15.73 13.25 -0.40
CA GLY A 164 -14.29 13.47 -0.27
C GLY A 164 -13.64 13.86 -1.58
N THR A 165 -12.39 14.30 -1.45
CA THR A 165 -11.45 14.51 -2.55
C THR A 165 -10.15 13.79 -2.24
N ALA A 166 -9.53 13.21 -3.27
CA ALA A 166 -8.22 12.57 -3.19
C ALA A 166 -7.35 13.13 -4.31
N TRP A 167 -6.33 13.89 -3.95
CA TRP A 167 -5.33 14.38 -4.89
C TRP A 167 -4.20 13.38 -5.02
N TYR A 168 -3.82 13.05 -6.25
CA TYR A 168 -2.73 12.12 -6.52
C TYR A 168 -1.86 12.62 -7.69
N SER A 169 -0.62 12.20 -7.72
CA SER A 169 0.32 12.36 -8.83
C SER A 169 1.05 11.04 -9.11
N LYS A 170 1.87 10.95 -10.12
CA LYS A 170 2.61 9.73 -10.54
C LYS A 170 1.71 8.57 -10.99
N GLY A 171 0.64 8.85 -11.71
CA GLY A 171 -0.22 7.84 -12.31
C GLY A 171 -1.29 7.26 -11.38
N PHE A 172 -2.39 6.84 -11.98
CA PHE A 172 -3.53 6.27 -11.25
C PHE A 172 -3.27 4.83 -10.78
N LEU A 173 -2.61 4.03 -11.62
CA LEU A 173 -2.27 2.64 -11.27
C LEU A 173 -1.18 2.59 -10.20
N ASN A 174 -0.22 3.52 -10.25
CA ASN A 174 0.82 3.59 -9.24
C ASN A 174 0.31 4.24 -7.94
N ASN A 175 0.02 5.54 -7.93
CA ASN A 175 -0.35 6.25 -6.69
C ASN A 175 -1.86 6.29 -6.44
N GLY A 176 -2.68 6.53 -7.46
CA GLY A 176 -4.14 6.56 -7.31
C GLY A 176 -4.70 5.27 -6.71
N SER A 177 -4.12 4.11 -7.06
CA SER A 177 -4.51 2.80 -6.55
C SER A 177 -4.37 2.67 -5.02
N HIS A 178 -3.41 3.37 -4.41
CA HIS A 178 -3.29 3.41 -2.95
C HIS A 178 -4.50 4.06 -2.28
N PHE A 179 -5.06 5.15 -2.87
CA PHE A 179 -6.29 5.73 -2.35
C PHE A 179 -7.51 4.87 -2.62
N VAL A 180 -7.56 4.17 -3.77
CA VAL A 180 -8.64 3.21 -4.04
C VAL A 180 -8.64 2.12 -2.96
N ASP A 181 -7.47 1.55 -2.65
CA ASP A 181 -7.32 0.54 -1.60
C ASP A 181 -7.66 1.08 -0.21
N LEU A 182 -7.14 2.26 0.13
CA LEU A 182 -7.38 2.90 1.42
C LEU A 182 -8.87 3.20 1.65
N LEU A 183 -9.55 3.76 0.65
CA LEU A 183 -10.98 4.06 0.73
C LEU A 183 -11.84 2.79 0.73
N PHE A 184 -11.44 1.76 -0.01
CA PHE A 184 -12.05 0.43 0.10
C PHE A 184 -11.91 -0.14 1.52
N PHE A 185 -10.74 0.00 2.14
CA PHE A 185 -10.50 -0.42 3.51
C PHE A 185 -11.35 0.36 4.54
N LEU A 186 -11.56 1.67 4.31
CA LEU A 186 -12.32 2.52 5.22
C LEU A 186 -13.84 2.36 5.06
N PHE A 187 -14.35 2.24 3.83
CA PHE A 187 -15.78 2.34 3.51
C PHE A 187 -16.38 1.10 2.84
N GLY A 188 -15.54 0.12 2.47
CA GLY A 188 -16.00 -1.08 1.76
C GLY A 188 -16.07 -0.91 0.24
N GLY A 189 -16.85 -1.78 -0.39
CA GLY A 189 -16.84 -1.98 -1.83
C GLY A 189 -17.19 -0.76 -2.69
N VAL A 190 -16.63 -0.74 -3.90
CA VAL A 190 -16.95 0.24 -4.94
C VAL A 190 -18.34 -0.05 -5.51
N LYS A 191 -19.21 0.96 -5.50
CA LYS A 191 -20.58 0.88 -6.07
C LYS A 191 -20.67 1.55 -7.45
N GLU A 192 -19.89 2.57 -7.70
CA GLU A 192 -19.98 3.36 -8.93
C GLU A 192 -18.61 3.97 -9.28
N VAL A 193 -18.28 4.01 -10.58
CA VAL A 193 -17.10 4.68 -11.12
C VAL A 193 -17.50 5.51 -12.34
N LYS A 194 -17.06 6.76 -12.38
CA LYS A 194 -17.22 7.65 -13.55
C LYS A 194 -15.90 8.37 -13.84
N VAL A 195 -15.43 8.28 -15.07
CA VAL A 195 -14.33 9.10 -15.55
C VAL A 195 -14.88 10.50 -15.87
N ILE A 196 -14.35 11.52 -15.20
CA ILE A 196 -14.70 12.93 -15.41
C ILE A 196 -13.85 13.50 -16.53
N ASP A 197 -12.53 13.30 -16.45
CA ASP A 197 -11.55 13.65 -17.47
C ASP A 197 -10.58 12.47 -17.63
N ARG A 198 -10.21 12.18 -18.89
CA ARG A 198 -9.22 11.11 -19.16
C ARG A 198 -7.81 11.50 -18.76
N GLY A 199 -7.55 12.78 -18.64
CA GLY A 199 -6.26 13.34 -18.28
C GLY A 199 -5.16 12.97 -19.29
N ARG A 200 -3.95 13.02 -18.79
CA ARG A 200 -2.73 12.65 -19.55
C ARG A 200 -2.23 11.25 -19.09
N ARG A 201 -1.05 10.88 -19.55
CA ARG A 201 -0.32 9.71 -19.07
C ARG A 201 0.95 10.14 -18.36
N TRP A 202 1.15 9.64 -17.16
CA TRP A 202 2.42 9.74 -16.44
C TRP A 202 3.43 8.78 -17.08
N ASP A 203 4.64 9.25 -17.31
CA ASP A 203 5.73 8.49 -17.95
C ASP A 203 5.32 7.74 -19.24
N GLY A 204 4.38 8.34 -19.99
CA GLY A 204 3.84 7.79 -21.23
C GLY A 204 2.94 6.55 -21.09
N GLN A 205 2.83 5.95 -19.91
CA GLN A 205 2.15 4.67 -19.69
C GLN A 205 0.97 4.75 -18.71
N ASP A 206 1.19 5.21 -17.49
CA ASP A 206 0.17 5.20 -16.44
C ASP A 206 -0.81 6.38 -16.61
N PRO A 207 -2.12 6.14 -16.78
CA PRO A 207 -3.09 7.22 -16.94
C PRO A 207 -3.24 8.05 -15.66
N GLU A 208 -3.52 9.36 -15.85
CA GLU A 208 -3.84 10.31 -14.77
C GLU A 208 -5.24 10.91 -14.97
N PRO A 209 -6.32 10.11 -14.91
CA PRO A 209 -7.68 10.61 -15.06
C PRO A 209 -8.16 11.33 -13.81
N ASP A 210 -9.08 12.29 -13.99
CA ASP A 210 -9.99 12.69 -12.92
C ASP A 210 -11.16 11.72 -12.89
N VAL A 211 -11.43 11.11 -11.72
CA VAL A 211 -12.48 10.12 -11.59
C VAL A 211 -13.33 10.36 -10.35
N TYR A 212 -14.61 10.05 -10.47
CA TYR A 212 -15.54 9.93 -9.38
C TYR A 212 -15.69 8.44 -9.03
N ILE A 213 -15.54 8.11 -7.74
CA ILE A 213 -15.75 6.75 -7.24
C ILE A 213 -16.66 6.82 -6.01
N ARG A 214 -17.67 5.96 -5.95
CA ARG A 214 -18.51 5.80 -4.77
C ARG A 214 -18.12 4.53 -4.02
N PHE A 215 -17.67 4.70 -2.78
CA PHE A 215 -17.37 3.62 -1.83
C PHE A 215 -18.50 3.56 -0.80
N GLY A 216 -19.29 2.49 -0.81
CA GLY A 216 -20.50 2.46 0.02
C GLY A 216 -21.41 3.66 -0.29
N ASP A 217 -21.63 4.55 0.68
CA ASP A 217 -22.40 5.79 0.52
C ASP A 217 -21.53 7.04 0.40
N THR A 218 -20.21 6.89 0.47
CA THR A 218 -19.24 7.98 0.36
C THR A 218 -18.83 8.21 -1.09
N ALA A 219 -19.04 9.42 -1.60
CA ALA A 219 -18.62 9.86 -2.92
C ALA A 219 -17.25 10.54 -2.85
N VAL A 220 -16.24 10.04 -3.61
CA VAL A 220 -14.89 10.61 -3.63
C VAL A 220 -14.48 10.98 -5.05
N PHE A 221 -13.95 12.19 -5.19
CA PHE A 221 -13.37 12.71 -6.43
C PHE A 221 -11.86 12.52 -6.37
N PHE A 222 -11.32 11.77 -7.29
CA PHE A 222 -9.88 11.64 -7.49
C PHE A 222 -9.46 12.66 -8.52
N LEU A 223 -8.49 13.47 -8.18
CA LEU A 223 -7.99 14.57 -9.00
C LEU A 223 -6.50 14.41 -9.23
N ALA A 224 -6.12 14.39 -10.51
CA ALA A 224 -4.72 14.21 -10.89
C ALA A 224 -3.95 15.52 -10.79
N ALA A 225 -2.83 15.50 -10.07
CA ALA A 225 -1.86 16.59 -10.01
C ALA A 225 -0.65 16.31 -10.89
N ARG A 226 0.13 17.34 -11.20
CA ARG A 226 1.33 17.23 -12.03
C ARG A 226 2.56 17.02 -11.17
N GLU A 227 3.07 15.79 -11.19
CA GLU A 227 4.26 15.40 -10.42
C GLU A 227 5.49 16.25 -10.74
N GLU A 228 5.66 16.69 -11.98
CA GLU A 228 6.77 17.55 -12.38
C GLU A 228 6.74 18.95 -11.74
N CYS A 229 5.59 19.34 -11.15
CA CYS A 229 5.48 20.55 -10.36
C CYS A 229 5.82 20.28 -8.88
N PHE A 230 5.19 19.28 -8.31
CA PHE A 230 5.44 18.75 -6.96
C PHE A 230 4.62 17.47 -6.75
N SER A 231 5.13 16.57 -5.90
CA SER A 231 4.39 15.37 -5.48
C SER A 231 3.18 15.76 -4.64
N LEU A 232 2.01 15.20 -4.98
CA LEU A 232 0.80 15.40 -4.20
C LEU A 232 0.11 14.06 -3.94
N PHE A 233 -0.14 13.79 -2.66
CA PHE A 233 -0.86 12.59 -2.22
C PHE A 233 -1.64 12.93 -0.94
N ASP A 234 -2.76 13.63 -1.12
CA ASP A 234 -3.57 14.19 -0.05
C ASP A 234 -5.04 13.82 -0.22
N MET A 235 -5.76 13.67 0.88
CA MET A 235 -7.19 13.36 0.88
C MET A 235 -7.92 14.18 1.93
N GLU A 236 -9.12 14.65 1.55
CA GLU A 236 -10.08 15.25 2.47
C GLU A 236 -11.40 14.49 2.46
N LEU A 237 -11.96 14.24 3.64
CA LEU A 237 -13.25 13.56 3.82
C LEU A 237 -14.18 14.43 4.66
N VAL A 238 -15.39 14.67 4.16
CA VAL A 238 -16.38 15.52 4.80
C VAL A 238 -17.53 14.67 5.32
N GLY A 239 -17.79 14.81 6.61
CA GLY A 239 -18.89 14.17 7.31
C GLY A 239 -19.91 15.17 7.87
N THR A 240 -21.03 14.65 8.35
CA THR A 240 -22.12 15.48 8.90
C THR A 240 -21.75 16.21 10.21
N ARG A 241 -20.69 15.78 10.88
CA ARG A 241 -20.24 16.33 12.15
C ARG A 241 -18.77 16.78 12.15
N GLY A 242 -18.10 16.80 10.99
CA GLY A 242 -16.71 17.20 10.92
C GLY A 242 -16.03 16.85 9.62
N MET A 243 -14.72 16.86 9.64
CA MET A 243 -13.86 16.68 8.49
C MET A 243 -12.57 15.94 8.89
N ILE A 244 -12.06 15.12 7.97
CA ILE A 244 -10.74 14.49 8.06
C ILE A 244 -9.86 15.05 6.96
N ARG A 245 -8.58 15.31 7.29
CA ARG A 245 -7.51 15.57 6.35
C ARG A 245 -6.41 14.54 6.51
N TYR A 246 -6.05 13.91 5.43
CA TYR A 246 -4.94 12.98 5.31
C TYR A 246 -3.95 13.59 4.34
N THR A 247 -2.85 14.12 4.83
CA THR A 247 -1.91 14.95 4.06
C THR A 247 -0.47 14.46 4.19
N GLU A 248 0.42 15.01 3.35
CA GLU A 248 1.84 14.65 3.33
C GLU A 248 2.05 13.14 3.14
N GLY A 249 1.29 12.53 2.23
CA GLY A 249 1.37 11.10 1.98
C GLY A 249 0.90 10.21 3.14
N GLY A 250 0.21 10.78 4.14
CA GLY A 250 -0.26 10.11 5.34
C GLY A 250 0.56 10.40 6.59
N ALA A 251 1.62 11.19 6.49
CA ALA A 251 2.39 11.60 7.67
C ALA A 251 1.59 12.50 8.63
N SER A 252 0.55 13.15 8.12
CA SER A 252 -0.37 13.96 8.93
C SER A 252 -1.82 13.52 8.70
N ILE A 253 -2.50 13.15 9.79
CA ILE A 253 -3.93 12.80 9.78
C ILE A 253 -4.63 13.69 10.80
N GLU A 254 -5.46 14.60 10.33
CA GLU A 254 -6.19 15.56 11.17
C GLU A 254 -7.68 15.22 11.19
N VAL A 255 -8.29 15.25 12.38
CA VAL A 255 -9.74 15.13 12.58
C VAL A 255 -10.24 16.40 13.23
N ARG A 256 -11.22 17.05 12.61
CA ARG A 256 -11.87 18.26 13.14
C ARG A 256 -13.37 18.04 13.22
N GLN A 257 -13.94 18.25 14.38
CA GLN A 257 -15.40 18.21 14.58
C GLN A 257 -16.00 19.60 14.32
N ASN A 258 -17.28 19.66 14.02
CA ASN A 258 -18.00 20.90 13.96
C ASN A 258 -18.46 21.37 15.36
N GLN A 259 -18.68 22.66 15.48
CA GLN A 259 -19.25 23.30 16.67
C GLN A 259 -20.23 24.40 16.25
N PRO A 260 -21.14 24.86 17.13
CA PRO A 260 -21.96 26.04 16.88
C PRO A 260 -21.08 27.26 16.59
N HIS A 261 -21.52 28.11 15.67
CA HIS A 261 -20.85 29.37 15.41
C HIS A 261 -21.02 30.30 16.63
N PRO A 262 -19.95 30.97 17.12
CA PRO A 262 -20.04 31.78 18.34
C PRO A 262 -20.98 33.01 18.20
N ASP A 263 -21.02 33.62 17.01
CA ASP A 263 -21.76 34.86 16.79
C ASP A 263 -23.07 34.66 16.00
N TYR A 264 -23.26 33.54 15.31
CA TYR A 264 -24.43 33.34 14.43
C TYR A 264 -25.20 32.06 14.83
N SER A 265 -26.36 32.26 15.43
CA SER A 265 -27.26 31.18 15.83
C SER A 265 -27.72 30.37 14.63
N GLY A 266 -27.71 29.02 14.76
CA GLY A 266 -28.13 28.09 13.71
C GLY A 266 -27.01 27.71 12.72
N TYR A 267 -25.87 28.39 12.74
CA TYR A 267 -24.71 28.04 11.92
C TYR A 267 -23.72 27.15 12.68
N LYS A 268 -22.99 26.33 11.93
CA LYS A 268 -21.91 25.52 12.45
C LYS A 268 -20.62 25.79 11.70
N ILE A 269 -19.50 25.75 12.41
CA ILE A 269 -18.15 25.89 11.87
C ILE A 269 -17.31 24.69 12.28
N LEU A 270 -16.20 24.44 11.61
CA LEU A 270 -15.22 23.48 12.09
C LEU A 270 -14.52 24.05 13.32
N ASN A 271 -14.42 23.23 14.38
CA ASN A 271 -13.66 23.61 15.57
C ASN A 271 -12.22 23.98 15.17
N PRO A 272 -11.67 25.14 15.59
CA PRO A 272 -10.26 25.46 15.38
C PRO A 272 -9.31 24.43 15.98
N GLU A 273 -9.69 23.80 17.09
CA GLU A 273 -8.95 22.69 17.66
C GLU A 273 -9.06 21.45 16.76
N LYS A 274 -7.93 20.83 16.49
CA LYS A 274 -7.81 19.62 15.69
C LYS A 274 -7.21 18.51 16.52
N ARG A 275 -7.72 17.29 16.36
CA ARG A 275 -7.08 16.10 16.87
C ARG A 275 -6.15 15.54 15.79
N ILE A 276 -4.87 15.41 16.14
CA ILE A 276 -3.87 14.75 15.28
C ILE A 276 -3.85 13.26 15.65
N ILE A 277 -4.03 12.43 14.64
CA ILE A 277 -3.81 10.98 14.76
C ILE A 277 -2.35 10.73 14.33
N GLN A 278 -1.58 10.15 15.23
CA GLN A 278 -0.18 9.84 14.95
C GLN A 278 -0.08 8.71 13.93
N SER A 279 0.59 8.98 12.83
CA SER A 279 0.95 8.03 11.78
C SER A 279 2.40 7.58 11.98
N CYS A 280 2.72 6.36 11.53
CA CYS A 280 4.10 5.88 11.41
C CYS A 280 4.71 6.23 10.06
N MET A 281 3.95 6.78 9.12
CA MET A 281 4.48 7.23 7.84
C MET A 281 5.39 8.43 8.10
N GLU A 282 6.67 8.27 7.85
CA GLU A 282 7.59 9.38 7.74
C GLU A 282 7.13 10.29 6.61
N ARG A 283 7.40 11.58 6.70
CA ARG A 283 7.28 12.49 5.56
C ARG A 283 8.09 11.87 4.44
N CYS A 284 7.42 11.15 3.56
CA CYS A 284 8.08 10.58 2.40
C CYS A 284 8.56 11.77 1.56
N GLN A 285 9.85 12.09 1.69
CA GLN A 285 10.53 12.86 0.66
C GLN A 285 10.54 11.96 -0.56
N TRP A 286 9.54 12.14 -1.40
CA TRP A 286 9.44 11.50 -2.71
C TRP A 286 10.47 12.18 -3.61
N ASN A 287 11.73 11.69 -3.59
CA ASN A 287 12.74 12.03 -4.58
C ASN A 287 12.66 11.07 -5.76
#